data_27f103c5450d1b7233d3b9c9c19594a6
#
_entry.id   27f103c5450d1b7233d3b9c9c19594a6
#
_cell.length_a   1.000
_cell.length_b   1.000
_cell.length_c   1.000
_cell.angle_alpha   90.00
_cell.angle_beta   90.00
_cell.angle_gamma   90.00
#
_symmetry.space_group_name_H-M   'P 1'
#
loop_
_entity.id
_entity.type
_entity.pdbx_description
1 polymer ?
#
loop_
_entity_poly.entity_id
_entity_poly.type
_entity_poly.pdbx_seq_one_letter_code
_entity_poly.pdbx_strand_id
1 'polypeptide(L)'
;MADTLFPKREERVPYGSGTPAKRDRKNTKGKKTGRTNRNKPTEKKRGKKDGKKLNRNALYLIGIIVILFIVFLFVRKNGSAVYIADEQVGILETRKVTAKELTATLESQLEGIVGSKVQINEKIKVEGIHIGSKEKKDVCTMEHLLPKMRSKVTYKVEAAIITVDSEKVAILANEKAANAVLKQVQTDLMPKEGVAEDAEISWQEDVEVVKEFVDSTQILEQEDAVKVLESTTEATQSYTVQSGDAPYLIANEFKTTVEKLNQLNEGANLTGGIRVGQVINVPVQKPKISVKTVETQVLTAVEPKTYQTQYDDTKPSSYQKVIQQGKAGQKKSTIRITRINGEVTEEKEVDKEIIQE
;
A
#
# COMPACT_ATOMS: atom_id res chain seq x y z
N MET A 1 0.03 29.69 37.87
CA MET A 1 -1.06 29.05 38.61
C MET A 1 -1.30 27.72 37.92
N ALA A 2 -0.98 26.68 38.65
CA ALA A 2 -1.09 25.28 38.26
C ALA A 2 -2.55 24.86 38.23
N ASP A 3 -2.86 23.92 37.34
CA ASP A 3 -3.71 22.79 37.74
C ASP A 3 -3.52 21.61 36.77
N THR A 4 -2.89 20.63 37.34
CA THR A 4 -2.71 19.27 36.86
C THR A 4 -4.00 18.48 37.03
N LEU A 5 -4.47 17.79 36.00
CA LEU A 5 -5.52 16.76 36.10
C LEU A 5 -5.00 15.44 35.53
N PHE A 6 -4.54 14.56 36.41
CA PHE A 6 -4.38 13.13 36.17
C PHE A 6 -5.72 12.42 36.31
N PRO A 7 -6.11 11.48 35.45
CA PRO A 7 -7.22 10.59 35.73
C PRO A 7 -6.80 9.41 36.60
N LYS A 8 -7.72 9.05 37.51
CA LYS A 8 -7.62 8.06 38.57
C LYS A 8 -7.40 6.63 38.07
N ARG A 9 -6.62 5.93 38.87
CA ARG A 9 -6.35 4.49 38.90
C ARG A 9 -7.64 3.74 39.25
N GLU A 10 -8.10 2.82 38.41
CA GLU A 10 -9.16 1.87 38.77
C GLU A 10 -8.61 0.66 39.54
N GLU A 11 -9.40 0.24 40.51
CA GLU A 11 -9.09 -0.74 41.55
C GLU A 11 -8.97 -2.18 41.01
N ARG A 12 -8.05 -2.91 41.64
CA ARG A 12 -7.89 -4.35 41.46
C ARG A 12 -8.96 -5.09 42.27
N VAL A 13 -9.68 -5.99 41.62
CA VAL A 13 -10.56 -7.00 42.27
C VAL A 13 -9.67 -8.20 42.66
N PRO A 14 -9.83 -8.74 43.89
CA PRO A 14 -9.00 -9.83 44.38
C PRO A 14 -9.45 -11.20 43.88
N TYR A 15 -8.48 -12.01 43.56
CA TYR A 15 -8.62 -13.42 43.21
C TYR A 15 -9.17 -14.25 44.38
N GLY A 16 -10.30 -14.93 44.16
CA GLY A 16 -10.85 -15.92 45.05
C GLY A 16 -10.09 -17.25 44.98
N SER A 17 -9.64 -17.68 46.15
CA SER A 17 -9.03 -18.97 46.40
C SER A 17 -10.08 -20.08 46.38
N GLY A 18 -9.98 -21.00 45.41
CA GLY A 18 -10.76 -22.22 45.34
C GLY A 18 -9.91 -23.43 45.71
N THR A 19 -10.14 -24.01 46.88
CA THR A 19 -9.57 -25.25 47.37
C THR A 19 -10.09 -26.48 46.61
N PRO A 20 -9.26 -27.54 46.37
CA PRO A 20 -9.75 -28.74 45.73
C PRO A 20 -10.40 -29.71 46.71
N ALA A 21 -11.56 -30.20 46.31
CA ALA A 21 -12.34 -31.19 47.05
C ALA A 21 -11.70 -32.59 47.07
N LYS A 22 -11.60 -33.17 48.23
CA LYS A 22 -11.27 -34.57 48.52
C LYS A 22 -12.41 -35.47 48.00
N ARG A 23 -12.07 -36.52 47.25
CA ARG A 23 -12.98 -37.65 47.00
C ARG A 23 -12.63 -38.83 47.88
N ASP A 24 -13.61 -39.21 48.64
CA ASP A 24 -13.60 -40.31 49.61
C ASP A 24 -13.42 -41.70 48.95
N ARG A 25 -12.66 -42.52 49.68
CA ARG A 25 -12.57 -43.98 49.52
C ARG A 25 -13.81 -44.59 50.18
N LYS A 26 -14.60 -45.32 49.41
CA LYS A 26 -15.52 -46.31 49.98
C LYS A 26 -14.89 -47.72 50.00
N ASN A 27 -14.74 -48.15 51.18
CA ASN A 27 -14.35 -49.48 51.62
C ASN A 27 -15.56 -50.42 51.58
N THR A 28 -15.45 -51.59 51.02
CA THR A 28 -16.40 -52.68 51.25
C THR A 28 -15.68 -53.95 51.66
N LYS A 29 -15.95 -54.37 52.84
CA LYS A 29 -15.59 -55.63 53.53
C LYS A 29 -16.45 -56.79 53.01
N GLY A 30 -15.87 -57.97 52.96
CA GLY A 30 -16.54 -59.27 52.99
C GLY A 30 -15.51 -60.37 53.03
N LYS A 31 -15.17 -60.91 54.02
CA LYS A 31 -15.46 -61.83 55.09
C LYS A 31 -15.48 -63.31 54.64
N LYS A 32 -14.48 -64.05 55.23
CA LYS A 32 -14.51 -65.44 55.79
C LYS A 32 -14.65 -66.58 54.80
N THR A 33 -13.94 -67.68 54.92
CA THR A 33 -13.61 -68.64 55.96
C THR A 33 -12.75 -69.67 55.25
N GLY A 34 -11.84 -70.32 55.74
CA GLY A 34 -11.61 -71.14 56.87
C GLY A 34 -10.68 -72.28 56.55
N ARG A 35 -9.81 -72.52 57.47
CA ARG A 35 -9.38 -73.80 58.00
C ARG A 35 -8.45 -74.77 57.24
N THR A 36 -7.23 -74.81 57.75
CA THR A 36 -6.47 -76.02 58.25
C THR A 36 -6.08 -77.12 57.27
N ASN A 37 -4.81 -77.43 57.12
CA ASN A 37 -4.06 -78.39 57.89
C ASN A 37 -2.74 -78.80 57.22
N ARG A 38 -1.71 -78.85 58.07
CA ARG A 38 -0.63 -79.84 58.25
C ARG A 38 0.30 -80.24 57.09
N ASN A 39 1.53 -79.80 57.33
CA ASN A 39 2.76 -80.65 57.36
C ASN A 39 3.03 -81.67 56.25
N LYS A 40 4.10 -81.41 55.52
CA LYS A 40 5.38 -82.18 55.65
C LYS A 40 6.40 -81.61 54.62
N PRO A 41 7.67 -81.80 54.93
CA PRO A 41 8.74 -81.19 54.21
C PRO A 41 9.16 -82.05 53.00
N THR A 42 9.29 -81.41 51.85
CA THR A 42 9.93 -82.06 50.68
C THR A 42 11.07 -81.16 50.18
N GLU A 43 12.20 -81.71 50.24
CA GLU A 43 13.49 -81.61 49.57
C GLU A 43 13.65 -80.34 48.64
N LYS A 44 14.68 -79.60 49.04
CA LYS A 44 15.38 -78.68 48.16
C LYS A 44 15.94 -79.43 46.94
N LYS A 45 15.20 -79.32 45.80
CA LYS A 45 15.85 -79.50 44.51
C LYS A 45 16.52 -78.16 44.17
N ARG A 46 17.87 -78.18 44.23
CA ARG A 46 18.75 -77.20 43.64
C ARG A 46 18.46 -77.20 42.14
N GLY A 47 17.67 -76.25 41.69
CA GLY A 47 17.53 -75.91 40.25
C GLY A 47 18.87 -75.38 39.76
N LYS A 48 19.54 -76.16 38.92
CA LYS A 48 20.63 -75.70 38.08
C LYS A 48 20.21 -74.39 37.40
N LYS A 49 20.94 -73.33 37.73
CA LYS A 49 20.95 -72.15 36.87
C LYS A 49 21.60 -72.52 35.55
N ASP A 50 20.84 -72.95 34.58
CA ASP A 50 21.30 -72.99 33.20
C ASP A 50 21.59 -71.57 32.77
N GLY A 51 22.84 -71.19 32.89
CA GLY A 51 23.40 -70.01 32.28
C GLY A 51 23.19 -70.15 30.76
N LYS A 52 22.13 -69.57 30.22
CA LYS A 52 21.98 -69.43 28.77
C LYS A 52 23.23 -68.71 28.27
N LYS A 53 24.19 -69.50 27.74
CA LYS A 53 25.32 -68.96 26.99
C LYS A 53 24.73 -68.15 25.87
N LEU A 54 24.80 -66.79 25.96
CA LEU A 54 24.37 -65.90 24.92
C LEU A 54 25.08 -66.31 23.62
N ASN A 55 24.32 -66.66 22.60
CA ASN A 55 24.83 -67.06 21.31
C ASN A 55 25.78 -65.97 20.80
N ARG A 56 27.04 -66.37 20.37
CA ARG A 56 27.99 -65.36 19.84
C ARG A 56 27.44 -64.47 18.84
N ASN A 57 26.47 -64.91 17.97
CA ASN A 57 25.76 -64.12 17.02
C ASN A 57 24.81 -63.05 17.67
N ALA A 58 24.20 -63.37 18.83
CA ALA A 58 23.42 -62.45 19.61
C ALA A 58 24.30 -61.33 20.25
N LEU A 59 25.51 -61.66 20.69
CA LEU A 59 26.47 -60.67 21.15
C LEU A 59 26.94 -59.72 20.04
N TYR A 60 27.16 -60.21 18.80
CA TYR A 60 27.49 -59.41 17.64
C TYR A 60 26.32 -58.50 17.26
N LEU A 61 25.10 -59.02 17.27
CA LEU A 61 23.88 -58.20 17.00
C LEU A 61 23.70 -57.07 18.03
N ILE A 62 23.90 -57.36 19.33
CA ILE A 62 23.84 -56.34 20.39
C ILE A 62 24.95 -55.30 20.16
N GLY A 63 26.18 -55.75 19.84
CA GLY A 63 27.27 -54.83 19.50
C GLY A 63 26.97 -53.93 18.33
N ILE A 64 26.38 -54.46 17.24
CA ILE A 64 25.94 -53.67 16.08
C ILE A 64 24.83 -52.67 16.46
N ILE A 65 23.83 -53.08 17.25
CA ILE A 65 22.74 -52.21 17.71
C ILE A 65 23.30 -51.07 18.59
N VAL A 66 24.26 -51.38 19.47
CA VAL A 66 24.92 -50.37 20.32
C VAL A 66 25.71 -49.38 19.46
N ILE A 67 26.45 -49.87 18.46
CA ILE A 67 27.20 -49.01 17.53
C ILE A 67 26.21 -48.13 16.71
N LEU A 68 25.15 -48.72 16.17
CA LEU A 68 24.11 -47.96 15.44
C LEU A 68 23.42 -46.94 16.34
N PHE A 69 23.16 -47.26 17.59
CA PHE A 69 22.60 -46.34 18.57
C PHE A 69 23.56 -45.21 18.91
N ILE A 70 24.87 -45.51 19.07
CA ILE A 70 25.91 -44.49 19.27
C ILE A 70 25.97 -43.57 18.03
N VAL A 71 26.04 -44.16 16.82
CA VAL A 71 26.02 -43.39 15.57
C VAL A 71 24.75 -42.55 15.48
N PHE A 72 23.59 -43.11 15.83
CA PHE A 72 22.31 -42.37 15.88
C PHE A 72 22.37 -41.18 16.84
N LEU A 73 22.97 -41.33 18.04
CA LEU A 73 23.15 -40.23 18.99
C LEU A 73 24.07 -39.13 18.43
N PHE A 74 25.14 -39.50 17.72
CA PHE A 74 26.07 -38.56 17.08
C PHE A 74 25.50 -37.87 15.84
N VAL A 75 24.61 -38.53 15.11
CA VAL A 75 23.96 -37.96 13.91
C VAL A 75 22.69 -37.17 14.26
N ARG A 76 22.18 -37.33 15.48
CA ARG A 76 20.97 -36.67 15.91
C ARG A 76 21.19 -35.16 16.00
N LYS A 77 20.51 -34.41 15.08
CA LYS A 77 20.50 -32.95 15.13
C LYS A 77 19.90 -32.48 16.47
N ASN A 78 20.60 -31.66 17.20
CA ASN A 78 20.18 -31.13 18.51
C ASN A 78 20.15 -29.60 18.56
N GLY A 79 20.49 -28.92 17.47
CA GLY A 79 20.44 -27.47 17.34
C GLY A 79 20.08 -27.01 15.95
N SER A 80 20.00 -25.70 15.79
CA SER A 80 19.72 -25.00 14.52
C SER A 80 20.77 -23.94 14.27
N ALA A 81 21.47 -24.02 13.13
CA ALA A 81 22.33 -22.96 12.63
C ALA A 81 21.48 -21.97 11.81
N VAL A 82 21.67 -20.69 12.05
CA VAL A 82 20.95 -19.60 11.41
C VAL A 82 21.89 -18.87 10.47
N TYR A 83 21.45 -18.71 9.22
CA TYR A 83 22.20 -18.04 8.16
C TYR A 83 21.40 -16.86 7.60
N ILE A 84 22.09 -15.78 7.26
CA ILE A 84 21.59 -14.63 6.51
C ILE A 84 22.47 -14.47 5.28
N ALA A 85 21.88 -14.50 4.08
CA ALA A 85 22.63 -14.43 2.81
C ALA A 85 23.84 -15.39 2.76
N ASP A 86 23.62 -16.65 3.23
CA ASP A 86 24.62 -17.73 3.31
C ASP A 86 25.74 -17.55 4.36
N GLU A 87 25.76 -16.46 5.14
CA GLU A 87 26.65 -16.27 6.28
C GLU A 87 26.01 -16.78 7.57
N GLN A 88 26.72 -17.60 8.33
CA GLN A 88 26.25 -18.11 9.63
C GLN A 88 26.31 -16.99 10.68
N VAL A 89 25.15 -16.66 11.26
CA VAL A 89 25.00 -15.60 12.28
C VAL A 89 25.08 -16.16 13.70
N GLY A 90 24.61 -17.38 13.90
CA GLY A 90 24.67 -18.06 15.21
C GLY A 90 24.01 -19.42 15.19
N ILE A 91 24.11 -20.11 16.33
CA ILE A 91 23.55 -21.43 16.55
C ILE A 91 22.62 -21.38 17.76
N LEU A 92 21.44 -21.95 17.64
CA LEU A 92 20.46 -22.08 18.71
C LEU A 92 20.42 -23.55 19.23
N GLU A 93 20.33 -23.75 20.54
CA GLU A 93 20.13 -25.06 21.17
C GLU A 93 18.68 -25.57 21.03
N THR A 94 18.04 -25.31 19.93
CA THR A 94 16.67 -25.75 19.66
C THR A 94 16.49 -26.14 18.20
N ARG A 95 15.62 -27.11 17.96
CA ARG A 95 15.24 -27.55 16.62
C ARG A 95 13.85 -27.01 16.19
N LYS A 96 13.18 -26.29 17.09
CA LYS A 96 11.78 -25.86 16.88
C LYS A 96 11.67 -24.54 16.12
N VAL A 97 12.77 -23.81 15.96
CA VAL A 97 12.78 -22.50 15.29
C VAL A 97 12.82 -22.68 13.78
N THR A 98 11.93 -22.00 13.10
CA THR A 98 11.87 -21.97 11.63
C THR A 98 12.36 -20.62 11.09
N ALA A 99 12.82 -20.62 9.83
CA ALA A 99 13.22 -19.38 9.15
C ALA A 99 12.07 -18.34 9.13
N LYS A 100 10.83 -18.81 8.87
CA LYS A 100 9.64 -17.95 8.84
C LYS A 100 9.38 -17.25 10.19
N GLU A 101 9.51 -17.98 11.29
CA GLU A 101 9.34 -17.42 12.64
C GLU A 101 10.42 -16.38 12.97
N LEU A 102 11.68 -16.66 12.59
CA LEU A 102 12.78 -15.72 12.79
C LEU A 102 12.59 -14.46 11.96
N THR A 103 12.22 -14.59 10.69
CA THR A 103 11.92 -13.45 9.82
C THR A 103 10.80 -12.61 10.42
N ALA A 104 9.65 -13.21 10.74
CA ALA A 104 8.52 -12.50 11.33
C ALA A 104 8.86 -11.81 12.67
N THR A 105 9.66 -12.46 13.51
CA THR A 105 10.11 -11.87 14.80
C THR A 105 11.00 -10.66 14.56
N LEU A 106 11.93 -10.77 13.60
CA LEU A 106 12.86 -9.71 13.29
C LEU A 106 12.15 -8.53 12.61
N GLU A 107 11.23 -8.79 11.68
CA GLU A 107 10.36 -7.78 11.06
C GLU A 107 9.54 -7.06 12.12
N SER A 108 8.88 -7.78 13.02
CA SER A 108 8.09 -7.17 14.11
C SER A 108 8.93 -6.28 15.04
N GLN A 109 10.18 -6.66 15.32
CA GLN A 109 11.08 -5.79 16.09
C GLN A 109 11.48 -4.53 15.33
N LEU A 110 11.76 -4.65 14.03
CA LEU A 110 12.08 -3.53 13.16
C LEU A 110 10.87 -2.60 13.00
N GLU A 111 9.68 -3.15 12.83
CA GLU A 111 8.41 -2.39 12.78
C GLU A 111 8.20 -1.56 14.04
N GLY A 112 8.50 -2.12 15.23
CA GLY A 112 8.43 -1.39 16.48
C GLY A 112 9.42 -0.22 16.60
N ILE A 113 10.52 -0.25 15.84
CA ILE A 113 11.54 0.81 15.79
C ILE A 113 11.19 1.85 14.74
N VAL A 114 10.77 1.39 13.57
CA VAL A 114 10.53 2.23 12.37
C VAL A 114 9.14 2.88 12.41
N GLY A 115 8.16 2.22 13.05
CA GLY A 115 6.77 2.70 13.14
C GLY A 115 5.93 2.39 11.89
N SER A 116 6.45 1.60 10.95
CA SER A 116 5.72 1.13 9.78
C SER A 116 6.12 -0.32 9.48
N LYS A 117 5.33 -1.03 8.65
CA LYS A 117 5.65 -2.40 8.28
C LYS A 117 6.96 -2.48 7.54
N VAL A 118 7.67 -3.57 7.79
CA VAL A 118 9.02 -3.80 7.26
C VAL A 118 9.06 -5.12 6.51
N GLN A 119 9.82 -5.16 5.45
CA GLN A 119 10.15 -6.38 4.70
C GLN A 119 11.67 -6.52 4.61
N ILE A 120 12.20 -7.63 5.11
CA ILE A 120 13.63 -7.92 5.06
C ILE A 120 14.03 -8.37 3.65
N ASN A 121 15.14 -7.84 3.14
CA ASN A 121 15.63 -8.14 1.80
C ASN A 121 16.37 -9.49 1.76
N GLU A 122 17.14 -9.83 2.80
CA GLU A 122 17.96 -11.02 2.84
C GLU A 122 17.15 -12.27 3.16
N LYS A 123 17.53 -13.38 2.54
CA LYS A 123 16.93 -14.67 2.82
C LYS A 123 17.51 -15.26 4.10
N ILE A 124 16.67 -15.47 5.09
CA ILE A 124 17.02 -16.19 6.33
C ILE A 124 16.85 -17.68 6.09
N LYS A 125 17.88 -18.47 6.44
CA LYS A 125 17.87 -19.93 6.40
C LYS A 125 18.13 -20.50 7.79
N VAL A 126 17.46 -21.59 8.12
CA VAL A 126 17.66 -22.33 9.37
C VAL A 126 17.94 -23.78 9.03
N GLU A 127 19.10 -24.27 9.41
CA GLU A 127 19.52 -25.63 9.18
C GLU A 127 19.69 -26.38 10.51
N GLY A 128 19.07 -27.56 10.60
CA GLY A 128 19.27 -28.41 11.78
C GLY A 128 20.67 -29.02 11.76
N ILE A 129 21.43 -28.82 12.81
CA ILE A 129 22.81 -29.33 12.97
C ILE A 129 22.97 -30.16 14.24
N HIS A 130 24.08 -30.89 14.33
CA HIS A 130 24.55 -31.48 15.57
C HIS A 130 25.56 -30.52 16.22
N ILE A 131 25.25 -30.05 17.43
CA ILE A 131 26.15 -29.19 18.20
C ILE A 131 27.19 -30.07 18.87
N GLY A 132 28.40 -30.07 18.34
CA GLY A 132 29.58 -30.68 18.90
C GLY A 132 30.46 -29.69 19.68
N SER A 133 31.68 -30.09 20.01
CA SER A 133 32.60 -29.22 20.77
C SER A 133 33.08 -28.00 20.01
N LYS A 134 33.09 -28.07 18.67
CA LYS A 134 33.50 -26.95 17.81
C LYS A 134 32.41 -25.89 17.70
N GLU A 135 31.17 -26.33 17.59
CA GLU A 135 29.99 -25.47 17.40
C GLU A 135 29.53 -24.77 18.69
N LYS A 136 29.90 -25.31 19.86
CA LYS A 136 29.53 -24.78 21.20
C LYS A 136 29.88 -23.30 21.39
N LYS A 137 30.96 -22.81 20.80
CA LYS A 137 31.41 -21.41 20.92
C LYS A 137 30.49 -20.44 20.18
N ASP A 138 29.78 -20.91 19.14
CA ASP A 138 28.87 -20.10 18.32
C ASP A 138 27.41 -20.23 18.76
N VAL A 139 27.16 -21.04 19.81
CA VAL A 139 25.85 -21.20 20.43
C VAL A 139 25.47 -19.92 21.17
N CYS A 140 24.27 -19.41 20.89
CA CYS A 140 23.72 -18.22 21.52
C CYS A 140 22.22 -18.39 21.84
N THR A 141 21.73 -17.54 22.71
CA THR A 141 20.29 -17.43 22.98
C THR A 141 19.61 -16.58 21.90
N MET A 142 18.29 -16.66 21.82
CA MET A 142 17.50 -15.83 20.91
C MET A 142 17.75 -14.33 21.17
N GLU A 143 17.88 -13.94 22.44
CA GLU A 143 18.15 -12.54 22.83
C GLU A 143 19.48 -12.01 22.29
N HIS A 144 20.48 -12.86 22.14
CA HIS A 144 21.77 -12.47 21.54
C HIS A 144 21.78 -12.64 20.02
N LEU A 145 20.97 -13.54 19.47
CA LEU A 145 20.90 -13.78 18.03
C LEU A 145 20.20 -12.62 17.30
N LEU A 146 19.04 -12.17 17.79
CA LEU A 146 18.23 -11.15 17.12
C LEU A 146 18.97 -9.82 16.89
N PRO A 147 19.73 -9.25 17.86
CA PRO A 147 20.54 -8.06 17.61
C PRO A 147 21.61 -8.27 16.54
N LYS A 148 22.25 -9.45 16.50
CA LYS A 148 23.22 -9.79 15.46
C LYS A 148 22.57 -9.90 14.08
N MET A 149 21.39 -10.53 14.01
CA MET A 149 20.61 -10.60 12.77
C MET A 149 20.24 -9.20 12.29
N ARG A 150 19.72 -8.35 13.18
CA ARG A 150 19.33 -6.98 12.87
C ARG A 150 20.47 -6.14 12.28
N SER A 151 21.69 -6.32 12.74
CA SER A 151 22.86 -5.61 12.20
C SER A 151 23.33 -6.11 10.82
N LYS A 152 22.82 -7.23 10.35
CA LYS A 152 23.22 -7.87 9.08
C LYS A 152 22.14 -7.88 8.01
N VAL A 153 20.95 -7.43 8.34
CA VAL A 153 19.84 -7.32 7.37
C VAL A 153 19.66 -5.89 6.91
N THR A 154 19.25 -5.77 5.66
CA THR A 154 18.66 -4.56 5.09
C THR A 154 17.15 -4.78 4.95
N TYR A 155 16.39 -3.71 4.90
CA TYR A 155 14.94 -3.83 4.83
C TYR A 155 14.32 -2.67 4.04
N LYS A 156 13.15 -2.95 3.50
CA LYS A 156 12.23 -1.96 2.93
C LYS A 156 11.13 -1.65 3.92
N VAL A 157 10.58 -0.45 3.84
CA VAL A 157 9.46 0.00 4.66
C VAL A 157 8.20 0.14 3.80
N GLU A 158 7.04 -0.21 4.36
CA GLU A 158 5.76 0.05 3.71
C GLU A 158 5.53 1.55 3.66
N ALA A 159 5.43 2.09 2.47
CA ALA A 159 5.20 3.49 2.18
C ALA A 159 3.96 3.67 1.30
N ALA A 160 3.41 4.89 1.27
CA ALA A 160 2.31 5.28 0.38
C ALA A 160 2.88 5.99 -0.84
N ILE A 161 2.54 5.50 -2.02
CA ILE A 161 2.98 6.04 -3.30
C ILE A 161 1.79 6.72 -3.96
N ILE A 162 1.96 7.99 -4.29
CA ILE A 162 1.01 8.72 -5.12
C ILE A 162 1.35 8.40 -6.57
N THR A 163 0.39 7.81 -7.29
CA THR A 163 0.48 7.55 -8.72
C THR A 163 -0.43 8.52 -9.47
N VAL A 164 0.02 8.94 -10.63
CA VAL A 164 -0.73 9.80 -11.56
C VAL A 164 -0.67 9.13 -12.93
N ASP A 165 -1.82 8.82 -13.53
CA ASP A 165 -1.93 8.06 -14.77
C ASP A 165 -1.08 6.77 -14.74
N SER A 166 -1.07 6.07 -13.59
CA SER A 166 -0.29 4.85 -13.30
C SER A 166 1.24 5.06 -13.16
N GLU A 167 1.75 6.28 -13.28
CA GLU A 167 3.16 6.60 -13.01
C GLU A 167 3.37 6.96 -11.54
N LYS A 168 4.44 6.43 -10.92
CA LYS A 168 4.82 6.77 -9.54
C LYS A 168 5.42 8.17 -9.50
N VAL A 169 4.75 9.10 -8.81
CA VAL A 169 5.17 10.50 -8.78
C VAL A 169 5.81 10.88 -7.45
N ALA A 170 5.24 10.46 -6.33
CA ALA A 170 5.73 10.79 -5.01
C ALA A 170 5.58 9.62 -4.04
N ILE A 171 6.54 9.44 -3.15
CA ILE A 171 6.56 8.37 -2.14
C ILE A 171 6.56 9.04 -0.76
N LEU A 172 5.54 8.75 0.05
CA LEU A 172 5.34 9.31 1.38
C LEU A 172 5.41 8.22 2.44
N ALA A 173 5.71 8.59 3.68
CA ALA A 173 5.86 7.65 4.79
C ALA A 173 4.61 6.79 5.07
N ASN A 174 3.41 7.29 4.77
CA ASN A 174 2.15 6.58 4.98
C ASN A 174 1.00 7.25 4.22
N GLU A 175 -0.13 6.56 4.14
CA GLU A 175 -1.34 7.03 3.46
C GLU A 175 -1.88 8.37 4.00
N LYS A 176 -1.74 8.61 5.31
CA LYS A 176 -2.16 9.88 5.91
C LYS A 176 -1.32 11.05 5.39
N ALA A 177 -0.01 10.86 5.25
CA ALA A 177 0.89 11.86 4.69
C ALA A 177 0.58 12.09 3.20
N ALA A 178 0.35 11.02 2.42
CA ALA A 178 -0.02 11.13 1.01
C ALA A 178 -1.33 11.90 0.82
N ASN A 179 -2.36 11.58 1.60
CA ASN A 179 -3.64 12.29 1.53
C ASN A 179 -3.52 13.76 2.00
N ALA A 180 -2.63 14.06 2.96
CA ALA A 180 -2.37 15.44 3.36
C ALA A 180 -1.71 16.25 2.23
N VAL A 181 -0.74 15.66 1.53
CA VAL A 181 -0.08 16.26 0.36
C VAL A 181 -1.11 16.49 -0.77
N LEU A 182 -1.93 15.50 -1.11
CA LEU A 182 -2.96 15.65 -2.13
C LEU A 182 -3.96 16.75 -1.77
N LYS A 183 -4.36 16.84 -0.51
CA LYS A 183 -5.25 17.91 -0.04
C LYS A 183 -4.59 19.28 -0.14
N GLN A 184 -3.30 19.39 0.17
CA GLN A 184 -2.55 20.64 0.05
C GLN A 184 -2.50 21.09 -1.42
N VAL A 185 -2.05 20.19 -2.32
CA VAL A 185 -1.99 20.46 -3.77
C VAL A 185 -3.37 20.86 -4.33
N GLN A 186 -4.44 20.16 -3.91
CA GLN A 186 -5.80 20.53 -4.28
C GLN A 186 -6.14 21.95 -3.86
N THR A 187 -5.78 22.34 -2.65
CA THR A 187 -6.02 23.68 -2.11
C THR A 187 -5.22 24.76 -2.86
N ASP A 188 -3.96 24.45 -3.21
CA ASP A 188 -3.05 25.39 -3.86
C ASP A 188 -3.42 25.62 -5.33
N LEU A 189 -3.91 24.58 -6.02
CA LEU A 189 -4.36 24.64 -7.42
C LEU A 189 -5.80 25.14 -7.59
N MET A 190 -6.59 25.17 -6.51
CA MET A 190 -7.96 25.71 -6.57
C MET A 190 -7.95 27.23 -6.63
N PRO A 191 -8.87 27.83 -7.42
CA PRO A 191 -9.04 29.29 -7.41
C PRO A 191 -9.52 29.75 -6.04
N LYS A 192 -8.98 30.86 -5.58
CA LYS A 192 -9.34 31.45 -4.28
C LYS A 192 -10.74 32.05 -4.27
N GLU A 193 -11.29 32.39 -5.45
CA GLU A 193 -12.59 33.01 -5.62
C GLU A 193 -13.32 32.44 -6.86
N GLY A 194 -14.62 32.48 -6.87
CA GLY A 194 -15.45 32.17 -8.06
C GLY A 194 -15.80 30.69 -8.25
N VAL A 195 -15.56 29.83 -7.28
CA VAL A 195 -16.04 28.44 -7.28
C VAL A 195 -17.24 28.35 -6.33
N ALA A 196 -18.34 27.75 -6.78
CA ALA A 196 -19.51 27.53 -5.95
C ALA A 196 -19.19 26.55 -4.79
N GLU A 197 -19.85 26.72 -3.63
CA GLU A 197 -19.64 25.85 -2.46
C GLU A 197 -20.03 24.39 -2.72
N ASP A 198 -20.93 24.16 -3.68
CA ASP A 198 -21.43 22.85 -4.10
C ASP A 198 -20.72 22.30 -5.34
N ALA A 199 -19.61 22.91 -5.78
CA ALA A 199 -18.85 22.44 -6.93
C ALA A 199 -18.27 21.04 -6.67
N GLU A 200 -18.41 20.15 -7.65
CA GLU A 200 -17.75 18.85 -7.65
C GLU A 200 -16.26 19.04 -7.92
N ILE A 201 -15.41 18.59 -6.98
CA ILE A 201 -13.95 18.69 -7.08
C ILE A 201 -13.40 17.29 -7.33
N SER A 202 -12.58 17.16 -8.36
CA SER A 202 -11.91 15.90 -8.73
C SER A 202 -10.53 16.21 -9.33
N TRP A 203 -9.73 15.17 -9.51
CA TRP A 203 -8.51 15.27 -10.31
C TRP A 203 -8.83 15.13 -11.79
N GLN A 204 -8.08 15.80 -12.65
CA GLN A 204 -8.20 15.65 -14.10
C GLN A 204 -7.54 14.34 -14.56
N GLU A 205 -6.42 14.00 -13.92
CA GLU A 205 -5.64 12.78 -14.10
C GLU A 205 -6.17 11.67 -13.19
N ASP A 206 -5.80 10.40 -13.47
CA ASP A 206 -6.09 9.26 -12.61
C ASP A 206 -5.09 9.23 -11.44
N VAL A 207 -5.54 9.66 -10.26
CA VAL A 207 -4.71 9.81 -9.06
C VAL A 207 -5.08 8.75 -8.04
N GLU A 208 -4.13 7.87 -7.73
CA GLU A 208 -4.30 6.83 -6.74
C GLU A 208 -3.21 6.88 -5.66
N VAL A 209 -3.52 6.34 -4.48
CA VAL A 209 -2.56 6.11 -3.40
C VAL A 209 -2.42 4.61 -3.18
N VAL A 210 -1.27 4.07 -3.55
CA VAL A 210 -0.97 2.63 -3.41
C VAL A 210 0.10 2.40 -2.34
N LYS A 211 0.13 1.19 -1.75
CA LYS A 211 1.12 0.81 -0.74
C LYS A 211 2.13 -0.13 -1.33
N GLU A 212 3.41 0.18 -1.16
CA GLU A 212 4.51 -0.68 -1.56
C GLU A 212 5.64 -0.65 -0.52
N PHE A 213 6.49 -1.68 -0.57
CA PHE A 213 7.73 -1.70 0.19
C PHE A 213 8.85 -1.02 -0.60
N VAL A 214 9.40 0.06 -0.06
CA VAL A 214 10.44 0.89 -0.69
C VAL A 214 11.62 1.10 0.24
N ASP A 215 12.76 1.51 -0.29
CA ASP A 215 13.88 1.96 0.53
C ASP A 215 13.51 3.28 1.21
N SER A 216 13.82 3.41 2.50
CA SER A 216 13.47 4.60 3.29
C SER A 216 14.05 5.90 2.72
N THR A 217 15.14 5.80 1.96
CA THR A 217 15.77 6.94 1.27
C THR A 217 14.94 7.51 0.12
N GLN A 218 13.93 6.78 -0.35
CA GLN A 218 13.03 7.21 -1.43
C GLN A 218 11.81 7.97 -0.91
N ILE A 219 11.60 7.97 0.41
CA ILE A 219 10.47 8.67 1.04
C ILE A 219 10.76 10.16 1.06
N LEU A 220 9.84 10.93 0.49
CA LEU A 220 9.91 12.38 0.43
C LEU A 220 9.28 13.02 1.66
N GLU A 221 9.80 14.19 2.04
CA GLU A 221 9.09 15.09 2.94
C GLU A 221 7.85 15.69 2.24
N GLN A 222 6.84 16.08 3.02
CA GLN A 222 5.57 16.55 2.46
C GLN A 222 5.74 17.76 1.54
N GLU A 223 6.58 18.71 1.91
CA GLU A 223 6.84 19.91 1.09
C GLU A 223 7.49 19.60 -0.26
N ASP A 224 8.39 18.62 -0.30
CA ASP A 224 9.04 18.23 -1.55
C ASP A 224 8.09 17.41 -2.43
N ALA A 225 7.23 16.60 -1.84
CA ALA A 225 6.19 15.87 -2.58
C ALA A 225 5.18 16.85 -3.23
N VAL A 226 4.77 17.92 -2.53
CA VAL A 226 3.92 18.98 -3.09
C VAL A 226 4.61 19.60 -4.32
N LYS A 227 5.88 20.04 -4.19
CA LYS A 227 6.64 20.61 -5.32
C LYS A 227 6.73 19.67 -6.52
N VAL A 228 6.94 18.37 -6.26
CA VAL A 228 7.00 17.34 -7.32
C VAL A 228 5.66 17.22 -8.04
N LEU A 229 4.54 17.22 -7.32
CA LEU A 229 3.20 17.12 -7.91
C LEU A 229 2.80 18.38 -8.68
N GLU A 230 3.14 19.57 -8.17
CA GLU A 230 2.86 20.85 -8.84
C GLU A 230 3.81 21.15 -10.02
N SER A 231 4.89 20.38 -10.14
CA SER A 231 5.82 20.56 -11.26
C SER A 231 5.17 20.19 -12.59
N THR A 232 5.67 20.78 -13.66
CA THR A 232 5.25 20.46 -15.02
C THR A 232 6.08 19.33 -15.62
N THR A 233 5.48 18.57 -16.51
CA THR A 233 6.15 17.57 -17.37
C THR A 233 5.99 17.96 -18.84
N GLU A 234 6.97 17.58 -19.66
CA GLU A 234 6.89 17.77 -21.11
C GLU A 234 5.84 16.80 -21.69
N ALA A 235 4.83 17.32 -22.32
CA ALA A 235 3.80 16.56 -23.02
C ALA A 235 3.76 16.96 -24.50
N THR A 236 3.05 16.19 -25.30
CA THR A 236 2.88 16.48 -26.73
C THR A 236 1.42 16.84 -26.99
N GLN A 237 1.20 17.94 -27.68
CA GLN A 237 -0.12 18.40 -28.10
C GLN A 237 -0.17 18.54 -29.63
N SER A 238 -1.33 18.22 -30.21
CA SER A 238 -1.59 18.48 -31.62
C SER A 238 -1.87 19.95 -31.87
N TYR A 239 -1.16 20.54 -32.80
CA TYR A 239 -1.34 21.92 -33.25
C TYR A 239 -1.67 21.94 -34.75
N THR A 240 -2.71 22.70 -35.11
CA THR A 240 -3.08 22.87 -36.50
C THR A 240 -2.46 24.17 -37.04
N VAL A 241 -1.57 24.03 -38.02
CA VAL A 241 -0.82 25.11 -38.64
C VAL A 241 -1.79 26.16 -39.22
N GLN A 242 -1.60 27.41 -38.84
CA GLN A 242 -2.42 28.55 -39.25
C GLN A 242 -1.74 29.34 -40.36
N SER A 243 -2.53 30.27 -40.96
CA SER A 243 -1.97 31.20 -42.00
C SER A 243 -0.97 32.17 -41.34
N GLY A 244 0.23 32.22 -41.84
CA GLY A 244 1.31 33.04 -41.31
C GLY A 244 2.32 32.25 -40.44
N ASP A 245 2.04 31.01 -40.14
CA ASP A 245 2.97 30.16 -39.40
C ASP A 245 4.19 29.77 -40.20
N ALA A 246 5.32 29.69 -39.52
CA ALA A 246 6.54 29.13 -40.01
C ALA A 246 7.17 28.21 -38.92
N PRO A 247 7.95 27.19 -39.28
CA PRO A 247 8.49 26.25 -38.30
C PRO A 247 9.22 26.93 -37.13
N TYR A 248 9.98 28.00 -37.40
CA TYR A 248 10.69 28.73 -36.35
C TYR A 248 9.76 29.59 -35.48
N LEU A 249 8.64 30.08 -36.01
CA LEU A 249 7.63 30.82 -35.23
C LEU A 249 6.92 29.89 -34.25
N ILE A 250 6.49 28.73 -34.75
CA ILE A 250 5.88 27.70 -33.92
C ILE A 250 6.86 27.21 -32.83
N ALA A 251 8.13 26.96 -33.22
CA ALA A 251 9.15 26.58 -32.26
C ALA A 251 9.34 27.63 -31.15
N ASN A 252 9.32 28.92 -31.50
CA ASN A 252 9.46 30.01 -30.56
C ASN A 252 8.21 30.14 -29.67
N GLU A 253 7.01 30.02 -30.24
CA GLU A 253 5.74 30.05 -29.51
C GLU A 253 5.68 28.94 -28.43
N PHE A 254 6.05 27.71 -28.79
CA PHE A 254 6.07 26.57 -27.89
C PHE A 254 7.39 26.41 -27.13
N LYS A 255 8.25 27.42 -27.10
CA LYS A 255 9.55 27.44 -26.37
C LYS A 255 10.42 26.22 -26.64
N THR A 256 10.50 25.82 -27.90
CA THR A 256 11.25 24.65 -28.37
C THR A 256 12.14 25.00 -29.56
N THR A 257 12.74 24.01 -30.21
CA THR A 257 13.54 24.17 -31.40
C THR A 257 12.90 23.47 -32.60
N VAL A 258 13.26 23.90 -33.83
CA VAL A 258 12.76 23.26 -35.04
C VAL A 258 13.20 21.81 -35.11
N GLU A 259 14.41 21.50 -34.61
CA GLU A 259 14.94 20.14 -34.52
C GLU A 259 14.07 19.26 -33.64
N LYS A 260 13.63 19.75 -32.45
CA LYS A 260 12.72 19.04 -31.55
C LYS A 260 11.34 18.87 -32.18
N LEU A 261 10.82 19.88 -32.88
CA LEU A 261 9.55 19.75 -33.63
C LEU A 261 9.68 18.65 -34.71
N ASN A 262 10.79 18.59 -35.45
CA ASN A 262 11.03 17.51 -36.43
C ASN A 262 11.07 16.13 -35.75
N GLN A 263 11.71 16.00 -34.56
CA GLN A 263 11.73 14.74 -33.80
C GLN A 263 10.35 14.28 -33.38
N LEU A 264 9.50 15.22 -32.94
CA LEU A 264 8.11 14.93 -32.54
C LEU A 264 7.22 14.61 -33.74
N ASN A 265 7.63 14.93 -34.96
CA ASN A 265 6.87 14.77 -36.19
C ASN A 265 7.70 14.00 -37.24
N GLU A 266 8.17 12.82 -36.88
CA GLU A 266 8.98 11.97 -37.77
C GLU A 266 8.31 11.77 -39.13
N GLY A 267 9.02 12.05 -40.19
CA GLY A 267 8.53 11.96 -41.58
C GLY A 267 7.86 13.22 -42.13
N ALA A 268 7.57 14.23 -41.32
CA ALA A 268 6.90 15.46 -41.78
C ALA A 268 7.89 16.49 -42.40
N ASN A 269 9.19 16.37 -42.15
CA ASN A 269 10.27 17.29 -42.63
C ASN A 269 9.85 18.78 -42.53
N LEU A 270 9.56 19.25 -41.33
CA LEU A 270 9.07 20.62 -41.08
C LEU A 270 10.09 21.68 -41.51
N THR A 271 11.39 21.34 -41.59
CA THR A 271 12.44 22.24 -42.09
C THR A 271 12.25 22.58 -43.59
N GLY A 272 11.65 21.69 -44.38
CA GLY A 272 11.30 21.91 -45.77
C GLY A 272 10.05 22.77 -46.03
N GLY A 273 9.36 23.15 -44.97
CA GLY A 273 8.15 23.96 -44.99
C GLY A 273 6.93 23.23 -44.41
N ILE A 274 5.95 24.01 -44.01
CA ILE A 274 4.64 23.56 -43.44
C ILE A 274 3.49 24.11 -44.28
N ARG A 275 2.29 23.47 -44.14
CA ARG A 275 1.09 23.91 -44.90
C ARG A 275 0.01 24.30 -43.92
N VAL A 276 -0.75 25.35 -44.26
CA VAL A 276 -1.96 25.72 -43.49
C VAL A 276 -2.90 24.53 -43.44
N GLY A 277 -3.42 24.25 -42.25
CA GLY A 277 -4.28 23.10 -41.97
C GLY A 277 -3.52 21.80 -41.67
N GLN A 278 -2.18 21.78 -41.82
CA GLN A 278 -1.38 20.63 -41.40
C GLN A 278 -1.42 20.47 -39.87
N VAL A 279 -1.66 19.26 -39.41
CA VAL A 279 -1.60 18.93 -37.95
C VAL A 279 -0.18 18.46 -37.62
N ILE A 280 0.44 19.10 -36.65
CA ILE A 280 1.77 18.75 -36.14
C ILE A 280 1.71 18.58 -34.61
N ASN A 281 2.63 17.80 -34.09
CA ASN A 281 2.82 17.63 -32.64
C ASN A 281 3.79 18.69 -32.13
N VAL A 282 3.40 19.39 -31.07
CA VAL A 282 4.24 20.42 -30.42
C VAL A 282 4.45 20.05 -28.96
N PRO A 283 5.62 20.34 -28.35
CA PRO A 283 5.83 20.12 -26.94
C PRO A 283 5.12 21.21 -26.16
N VAL A 284 4.46 20.80 -25.07
CA VAL A 284 3.82 21.71 -24.11
C VAL A 284 4.22 21.31 -22.71
N GLN A 285 4.27 22.27 -21.80
CA GLN A 285 4.44 21.97 -20.37
C GLN A 285 3.06 21.71 -19.77
N LYS A 286 2.80 20.45 -19.41
CA LYS A 286 1.56 20.04 -18.75
C LYS A 286 1.83 19.87 -17.25
N PRO A 287 1.01 20.39 -16.33
CA PRO A 287 1.09 20.03 -14.93
C PRO A 287 1.00 18.51 -14.75
N LYS A 288 1.74 17.96 -13.80
CA LYS A 288 1.67 16.52 -13.49
C LYS A 288 0.30 16.14 -12.94
N ILE A 289 -0.34 17.06 -12.22
CA ILE A 289 -1.66 16.87 -11.63
C ILE A 289 -2.44 18.16 -11.78
N SER A 290 -3.74 18.05 -12.03
CA SER A 290 -4.63 19.17 -12.22
C SER A 290 -5.93 18.97 -11.46
N VAL A 291 -6.43 20.04 -10.84
CA VAL A 291 -7.73 20.05 -10.16
C VAL A 291 -8.80 20.42 -11.15
N LYS A 292 -9.79 19.56 -11.31
CA LYS A 292 -10.99 19.78 -12.09
C LYS A 292 -12.14 20.14 -11.16
N THR A 293 -12.78 21.29 -11.39
CA THR A 293 -14.02 21.67 -10.72
C THR A 293 -15.15 21.73 -11.72
N VAL A 294 -16.31 21.22 -11.34
CA VAL A 294 -17.54 21.27 -12.15
C VAL A 294 -18.63 21.89 -11.29
N GLU A 295 -19.16 23.01 -11.76
CA GLU A 295 -20.23 23.72 -11.08
C GLU A 295 -21.41 23.95 -12.03
N THR A 296 -22.57 24.15 -11.46
CA THR A 296 -23.79 24.48 -12.22
C THR A 296 -24.30 25.83 -11.77
N GLN A 297 -24.33 26.79 -12.69
CA GLN A 297 -24.84 28.11 -12.42
C GLN A 297 -26.18 28.35 -13.15
N VAL A 298 -27.10 29.01 -12.47
CA VAL A 298 -28.38 29.41 -13.02
C VAL A 298 -28.36 30.90 -13.32
N LEU A 299 -28.41 31.23 -14.59
CA LEU A 299 -28.44 32.63 -15.06
C LEU A 299 -29.80 32.98 -15.57
N THR A 300 -30.29 34.17 -15.18
CA THR A 300 -31.52 34.75 -15.74
C THR A 300 -31.13 35.88 -16.67
N ALA A 301 -31.54 35.79 -17.93
CA ALA A 301 -31.30 36.79 -18.95
C ALA A 301 -32.60 37.27 -19.55
N VAL A 302 -32.57 38.50 -20.07
CA VAL A 302 -33.71 39.06 -20.83
C VAL A 302 -33.69 38.43 -22.22
N GLU A 303 -34.79 37.78 -22.62
CA GLU A 303 -34.99 37.29 -23.98
C GLU A 303 -35.50 38.45 -24.83
N PRO A 304 -34.77 38.85 -25.88
CA PRO A 304 -35.21 39.95 -26.71
C PRO A 304 -36.49 39.59 -27.45
N LYS A 305 -37.39 40.55 -27.54
CA LYS A 305 -38.64 40.39 -28.31
C LYS A 305 -38.33 40.13 -29.77
N THR A 306 -39.03 39.19 -30.36
CA THR A 306 -39.03 38.95 -31.81
C THR A 306 -40.16 39.68 -32.46
N TYR A 307 -39.93 40.19 -33.69
CA TYR A 307 -40.94 40.83 -34.48
C TYR A 307 -41.41 39.85 -35.57
N GLN A 308 -42.76 39.75 -35.67
CA GLN A 308 -43.36 39.08 -36.81
C GLN A 308 -43.90 40.19 -37.78
N THR A 309 -43.52 40.08 -39.04
CA THR A 309 -43.99 41.02 -40.07
C THR A 309 -45.17 40.41 -40.77
N GLN A 310 -46.29 41.13 -40.73
CA GLN A 310 -47.47 40.78 -41.47
C GLN A 310 -47.58 41.73 -42.68
N TYR A 311 -47.71 41.21 -43.91
CA TYR A 311 -47.79 41.99 -45.13
C TYR A 311 -49.24 42.31 -45.45
N ASP A 312 -49.49 43.55 -45.87
CA ASP A 312 -50.77 44.01 -46.33
C ASP A 312 -50.62 44.59 -47.77
N ASP A 313 -50.97 43.77 -48.75
CA ASP A 313 -50.81 44.07 -50.19
C ASP A 313 -51.64 45.27 -50.65
N THR A 314 -52.58 45.82 -49.82
CA THR A 314 -53.37 46.98 -50.10
C THR A 314 -52.62 48.27 -49.73
N LYS A 315 -51.45 48.25 -49.15
CA LYS A 315 -50.69 49.44 -48.69
C LYS A 315 -49.37 49.60 -49.46
N PRO A 316 -48.89 50.82 -49.59
CA PRO A 316 -47.55 51.02 -50.18
C PRO A 316 -46.47 50.30 -49.43
N SER A 317 -45.38 49.80 -50.09
CA SER A 317 -44.25 49.05 -49.49
C SER A 317 -43.49 49.82 -48.40
N SER A 318 -43.64 51.16 -48.36
CA SER A 318 -43.08 52.01 -47.30
C SER A 318 -43.94 52.09 -46.04
N TYR A 319 -45.18 51.58 -46.09
CA TYR A 319 -46.09 51.62 -44.95
C TYR A 319 -45.63 50.61 -43.87
N GLN A 320 -45.35 51.12 -42.71
CA GLN A 320 -45.00 50.27 -41.52
C GLN A 320 -45.85 50.75 -40.34
N LYS A 321 -46.55 49.85 -39.71
CA LYS A 321 -47.34 50.12 -38.51
C LYS A 321 -47.09 48.99 -37.49
N VAL A 322 -46.71 49.34 -36.29
CA VAL A 322 -46.64 48.38 -35.17
C VAL A 322 -48.12 48.14 -34.75
N ILE A 323 -48.58 46.91 -34.96
CA ILE A 323 -49.94 46.47 -34.60
C ILE A 323 -49.99 46.09 -33.12
N GLN A 324 -48.97 45.42 -32.65
CA GLN A 324 -48.83 44.98 -31.24
C GLN A 324 -47.41 45.17 -30.81
N GLN A 325 -47.19 45.80 -29.66
CA GLN A 325 -45.88 45.90 -29.08
C GLN A 325 -45.62 44.65 -28.26
N GLY A 326 -44.57 43.85 -28.61
CA GLY A 326 -44.10 42.75 -27.82
C GLY A 326 -43.37 43.25 -26.56
N LYS A 327 -43.41 42.44 -25.50
CA LYS A 327 -42.59 42.61 -24.29
C LYS A 327 -41.40 41.73 -24.40
N ALA A 328 -40.29 42.12 -23.79
CA ALA A 328 -39.13 41.24 -23.64
C ALA A 328 -39.47 40.14 -22.64
N GLY A 329 -39.09 38.90 -22.97
CA GLY A 329 -39.25 37.74 -22.10
C GLY A 329 -38.10 37.61 -21.09
N GLN A 330 -38.22 36.66 -20.21
CA GLN A 330 -37.14 36.23 -19.32
C GLN A 330 -36.80 34.77 -19.58
N LYS A 331 -35.49 34.51 -19.78
CA LYS A 331 -34.94 33.21 -20.00
C LYS A 331 -34.10 32.84 -18.76
N LYS A 332 -34.31 31.64 -18.23
CA LYS A 332 -33.48 31.02 -17.23
C LYS A 332 -32.63 29.97 -17.94
N SER A 333 -31.31 30.10 -17.89
CA SER A 333 -30.38 29.13 -18.44
C SER A 333 -29.56 28.50 -17.31
N THR A 334 -29.48 27.20 -17.32
CA THR A 334 -28.59 26.43 -16.42
C THR A 334 -27.31 26.11 -17.19
N ILE A 335 -26.20 26.67 -16.74
CA ILE A 335 -24.91 26.53 -17.38
C ILE A 335 -24.02 25.66 -16.48
N ARG A 336 -23.44 24.61 -17.07
CA ARG A 336 -22.37 23.82 -16.43
C ARG A 336 -21.05 24.44 -16.83
N ILE A 337 -20.24 24.79 -15.81
CA ILE A 337 -18.91 25.38 -15.98
C ILE A 337 -17.90 24.36 -15.49
N THR A 338 -16.95 23.99 -16.35
CA THR A 338 -15.80 23.13 -15.98
C THR A 338 -14.56 24.01 -15.96
N ARG A 339 -13.81 23.94 -14.85
CA ARG A 339 -12.52 24.62 -14.70
C ARG A 339 -11.42 23.60 -14.45
N ILE A 340 -10.23 23.89 -14.96
CA ILE A 340 -9.00 23.16 -14.65
C ILE A 340 -8.02 24.15 -14.04
N ASN A 341 -7.54 23.86 -12.83
CA ASN A 341 -6.67 24.75 -12.03
C ASN A 341 -7.22 26.18 -11.96
N GLY A 342 -8.56 26.33 -11.88
CA GLY A 342 -9.25 27.60 -11.80
C GLY A 342 -9.58 28.27 -13.13
N GLU A 343 -8.98 27.87 -14.23
CA GLU A 343 -9.27 28.41 -15.56
C GLU A 343 -10.50 27.72 -16.17
N VAL A 344 -11.44 28.50 -16.70
CA VAL A 344 -12.64 27.98 -17.40
C VAL A 344 -12.20 27.30 -18.69
N THR A 345 -12.44 26.01 -18.78
CA THR A 345 -12.11 25.21 -19.98
C THR A 345 -13.34 24.86 -20.80
N GLU A 346 -14.50 24.76 -20.15
CA GLU A 346 -15.75 24.45 -20.85
C GLU A 346 -16.94 25.16 -20.17
N GLU A 347 -17.80 25.79 -20.98
CA GLU A 347 -19.10 26.27 -20.56
C GLU A 347 -20.17 25.63 -21.46
N LYS A 348 -21.14 24.96 -20.85
CA LYS A 348 -22.19 24.26 -21.58
C LYS A 348 -23.55 24.57 -20.99
N GLU A 349 -24.45 25.12 -21.82
CA GLU A 349 -25.86 25.25 -21.47
C GLU A 349 -26.50 23.85 -21.42
N VAL A 350 -26.93 23.43 -20.23
CA VAL A 350 -27.49 22.08 -19.99
C VAL A 350 -29.02 22.10 -19.94
N ASP A 351 -29.61 23.27 -19.60
CA ASP A 351 -31.05 23.44 -19.58
C ASP A 351 -31.43 24.92 -19.90
N LYS A 352 -32.58 25.11 -20.52
CA LYS A 352 -33.12 26.40 -20.89
C LYS A 352 -34.62 26.45 -20.63
N GLU A 353 -35.06 27.30 -19.78
CA GLU A 353 -36.47 27.54 -19.47
C GLU A 353 -36.85 29.01 -19.79
N ILE A 354 -37.94 29.22 -20.54
CA ILE A 354 -38.52 30.55 -20.74
C ILE A 354 -39.52 30.78 -19.61
N ILE A 355 -39.24 31.75 -18.72
CA ILE A 355 -40.04 32.02 -17.53
C ILE A 355 -41.22 32.93 -17.91
N GLN A 356 -40.98 33.84 -18.84
CA GLN A 356 -42.00 34.84 -19.29
C GLN A 356 -41.75 35.16 -20.75
N GLU A 357 -42.79 35.01 -21.57
CA GLU A 357 -42.86 35.46 -22.97
C GLU A 357 -43.35 36.90 -23.07
#